data_2499715cff75094f76f158b025c00e69
#
_entry.id   2499715cff75094f76f158b025c00e69
#
_cell.length_a   1.000
_cell.length_b   1.000
_cell.length_c   1.000
_cell.angle_alpha   90.00
_cell.angle_beta   90.00
_cell.angle_gamma   90.00
#
_symmetry.space_group_name_H-M   'P 1'
#
loop_
_entity.id
_entity.type
_entity.pdbx_description
1 polymer ?
#
loop_
_entity_poly.entity_id
_entity_poly.type
_entity_poly.pdbx_seq_one_letter_code
_entity_poly.pdbx_strand_id
1 'polypeptide(L)'
;MAMSEELLTDLYEFSMANGYYATLPHDQEAVFDVFYRNVPDNGSFVIAAGLAQVVEALQNFHFTDDDISYLRSLNLFSTGFLDYLANLKFSCTVRAIPEGTPVFPREPMLTVKGPLLQCQLLETFVLNILNHQSLIATKSRRICAAAEGRAVMEFGARRAQGPDASVFGARAAVIGGCTSTSNCLAAKKFGLQAAGTMAHSWIESYPDAVSYTHLRAHETRRH
;
A
#
# COMPACT_ATOMS: atom_id res chain seq x y z
N MET A 1 7.55 10.81 13.90
CA MET A 1 8.62 9.86 13.64
C MET A 1 8.23 9.16 12.35
N ALA A 2 9.02 9.23 11.28
CA ALA A 2 8.76 8.40 10.10
C ALA A 2 8.97 6.94 10.51
N MET A 3 8.06 6.04 10.14
CA MET A 3 8.26 4.61 10.36
C MET A 3 9.35 4.12 9.40
N SER A 4 10.28 3.31 9.92
CA SER A 4 11.23 2.58 9.08
C SER A 4 10.47 1.49 8.34
N GLU A 5 10.35 1.62 7.01
CA GLU A 5 9.67 0.62 6.18
C GLU A 5 10.51 -0.67 6.09
N GLU A 6 11.81 -0.58 6.29
CA GLU A 6 12.77 -1.68 6.29
C GLU A 6 12.59 -2.65 7.47
N LEU A 7 12.06 -2.13 8.60
CA LEU A 7 11.68 -2.96 9.75
C LEU A 7 10.25 -3.50 9.66
N LEU A 8 9.47 -3.11 8.64
CA LEU A 8 8.16 -3.70 8.35
C LEU A 8 8.35 -5.08 7.71
N THR A 9 8.88 -5.99 8.50
CA THR A 9 9.20 -7.35 8.06
C THR A 9 8.97 -8.35 9.19
N ASP A 10 8.68 -9.59 8.87
CA ASP A 10 8.58 -10.64 9.87
C ASP A 10 9.98 -11.05 10.37
N LEU A 11 10.12 -11.31 11.66
CA LEU A 11 11.42 -11.61 12.28
C LEU A 11 12.14 -12.79 11.63
N TYR A 12 11.40 -13.75 11.08
CA TYR A 12 12.01 -14.91 10.39
C TYR A 12 12.83 -14.48 9.16
N GLU A 13 12.47 -13.40 8.49
CA GLU A 13 13.21 -12.90 7.33
C GLU A 13 14.61 -12.47 7.71
N PHE A 14 14.77 -11.73 8.82
CA PHE A 14 16.09 -11.40 9.37
C PHE A 14 16.83 -12.64 9.84
N SER A 15 16.15 -13.61 10.46
CA SER A 15 16.76 -14.85 10.93
C SER A 15 17.31 -15.70 9.78
N MET A 16 16.50 -15.83 8.70
CA MET A 16 16.92 -16.52 7.47
C MET A 16 18.05 -15.76 6.78
N ALA A 17 17.94 -14.43 6.64
CA ALA A 17 18.96 -13.59 6.03
C ALA A 17 20.31 -13.67 6.77
N ASN A 18 20.30 -13.70 8.11
CA ASN A 18 21.51 -13.95 8.91
C ASN A 18 22.09 -15.36 8.67
N GLY A 19 21.24 -16.37 8.50
CA GLY A 19 21.65 -17.72 8.11
C GLY A 19 22.29 -17.75 6.70
N TYR A 20 21.68 -17.11 5.73
CA TYR A 20 22.22 -16.98 4.37
C TYR A 20 23.56 -16.25 4.37
N TYR A 21 23.66 -15.13 5.11
CA TYR A 21 24.91 -14.40 5.27
C TYR A 21 26.06 -15.27 5.79
N ALA A 22 25.77 -16.17 6.75
CA ALA A 22 26.77 -17.03 7.37
C ALA A 22 27.16 -18.25 6.51
N THR A 23 26.30 -18.73 5.60
CA THR A 23 26.46 -20.07 4.99
C THR A 23 26.47 -20.07 3.47
N LEU A 24 26.02 -19.01 2.80
CA LEU A 24 25.90 -18.97 1.35
C LEU A 24 26.74 -17.85 0.73
N PRO A 25 27.08 -17.93 -0.56
CA PRO A 25 27.67 -16.82 -1.29
C PRO A 25 26.75 -15.59 -1.24
N HIS A 26 27.30 -14.41 -0.92
CA HIS A 26 26.50 -13.20 -0.77
C HIS A 26 25.89 -12.69 -2.08
N ASP A 27 26.42 -13.15 -3.21
CA ASP A 27 25.95 -12.85 -4.57
C ASP A 27 25.05 -13.94 -5.16
N GLN A 28 24.68 -14.96 -4.36
CA GLN A 28 23.76 -16.00 -4.83
C GLN A 28 22.45 -15.39 -5.30
N GLU A 29 22.15 -15.52 -6.61
CA GLU A 29 20.93 -15.01 -7.19
C GLU A 29 19.70 -15.83 -6.81
N ALA A 30 18.58 -15.12 -6.62
CA ALA A 30 17.25 -15.69 -6.49
C ALA A 30 16.24 -14.88 -7.31
N VAL A 31 15.10 -15.51 -7.60
CA VAL A 31 13.94 -14.88 -8.23
C VAL A 31 12.72 -15.17 -7.39
N PHE A 32 12.03 -14.12 -6.94
CA PHE A 32 10.81 -14.23 -6.17
C PHE A 32 9.67 -13.57 -6.93
N ASP A 33 8.52 -14.26 -6.97
CA ASP A 33 7.30 -13.79 -7.61
C ASP A 33 6.22 -13.52 -6.59
N VAL A 34 5.59 -12.36 -6.70
CA VAL A 34 4.37 -12.00 -5.96
C VAL A 34 3.16 -12.30 -6.84
N PHE A 35 2.24 -13.11 -6.32
CA PHE A 35 1.01 -13.47 -7.03
C PHE A 35 -0.13 -13.79 -6.06
N TYR A 36 -1.37 -13.73 -6.53
CA TYR A 36 -2.52 -14.22 -5.78
C TYR A 36 -2.75 -15.71 -6.03
N ARG A 37 -2.85 -16.50 -4.95
CA ARG A 37 -3.21 -17.92 -5.04
C ARG A 37 -4.67 -18.09 -5.45
N ASN A 38 -5.55 -17.30 -4.83
CA ASN A 38 -6.98 -17.25 -5.09
C ASN A 38 -7.44 -15.80 -5.07
N VAL A 39 -8.44 -15.47 -5.89
CA VAL A 39 -9.05 -14.14 -5.86
C VAL A 39 -10.07 -14.08 -4.72
N PRO A 40 -10.04 -13.04 -3.87
CA PRO A 40 -11.00 -12.85 -2.79
C PRO A 40 -12.45 -12.73 -3.31
N ASP A 41 -13.41 -13.04 -2.42
CA ASP A 41 -14.86 -12.91 -2.68
C ASP A 41 -15.35 -13.67 -3.92
N ASN A 42 -14.74 -14.83 -4.24
CA ASN A 42 -15.04 -15.64 -5.43
C ASN A 42 -14.94 -14.85 -6.74
N GLY A 43 -14.06 -13.84 -6.78
CA GLY A 43 -13.80 -13.06 -7.99
C GLY A 43 -12.99 -13.82 -9.01
N SER A 44 -12.91 -13.27 -10.24
CA SER A 44 -12.15 -13.86 -11.34
C SER A 44 -10.75 -13.21 -11.49
N PHE A 45 -10.56 -11.99 -11.00
CA PHE A 45 -9.31 -11.22 -11.12
C PHE A 45 -9.10 -10.28 -9.95
N VAL A 46 -7.88 -9.76 -9.82
CA VAL A 46 -7.47 -8.70 -8.90
C VAL A 46 -6.99 -7.51 -9.73
N ILE A 47 -7.28 -6.29 -9.33
CA ILE A 47 -6.68 -5.08 -9.92
C ILE A 47 -5.35 -4.80 -9.22
N ALA A 48 -4.27 -4.79 -9.98
CA ALA A 48 -2.93 -4.49 -9.47
C ALA A 48 -2.88 -3.04 -8.95
N ALA A 49 -2.46 -2.85 -7.70
CA ALA A 49 -2.24 -1.53 -7.10
C ALA A 49 -1.21 -1.60 -5.99
N GLY A 50 -0.53 -0.49 -5.68
CA GLY A 50 0.51 -0.39 -4.65
C GLY A 50 1.93 -0.31 -5.20
N LEU A 51 2.13 -0.50 -6.50
CA LEU A 51 3.46 -0.49 -7.12
C LEU A 51 4.20 0.84 -6.90
N ALA A 52 3.51 1.97 -7.01
CA ALA A 52 4.16 3.28 -6.82
C ALA A 52 4.78 3.42 -5.41
N GLN A 53 4.10 2.95 -4.36
CA GLN A 53 4.64 2.94 -3.00
C GLN A 53 5.82 1.97 -2.87
N VAL A 54 5.72 0.78 -3.44
CA VAL A 54 6.84 -0.20 -3.45
C VAL A 54 8.08 0.41 -4.12
N VAL A 55 7.93 1.04 -5.27
CA VAL A 55 9.06 1.67 -5.99
C VAL A 55 9.68 2.79 -5.18
N GLU A 56 8.87 3.68 -4.58
CA GLU A 56 9.33 4.77 -3.72
C GLU A 56 10.18 4.24 -2.55
N ALA A 57 9.71 3.21 -1.88
CA ALA A 57 10.42 2.60 -0.77
C ALA A 57 11.71 1.89 -1.22
N LEU A 58 11.68 1.11 -2.30
CA LEU A 58 12.88 0.43 -2.81
C LEU A 58 13.98 1.40 -3.29
N GLN A 59 13.60 2.57 -3.80
CA GLN A 59 14.57 3.62 -4.18
C GLN A 59 15.28 4.24 -2.97
N ASN A 60 14.65 4.19 -1.80
CA ASN A 60 15.18 4.74 -0.55
C ASN A 60 15.58 3.64 0.44
N PHE A 61 15.59 2.37 0.03
CA PHE A 61 15.79 1.22 0.91
C PHE A 61 17.17 1.23 1.57
N HIS A 62 17.21 1.47 2.88
CA HIS A 62 18.42 1.49 3.69
C HIS A 62 18.09 1.35 5.18
N PHE A 63 18.91 0.66 5.94
CA PHE A 63 18.78 0.59 7.40
C PHE A 63 19.47 1.78 8.05
N THR A 64 18.76 2.47 8.94
CA THR A 64 19.31 3.57 9.74
C THR A 64 20.16 3.04 10.91
N ASP A 65 20.98 3.90 11.51
CA ASP A 65 21.74 3.53 12.72
C ASP A 65 20.83 3.11 13.89
N ASP A 66 19.63 3.67 13.96
CA ASP A 66 18.61 3.33 14.97
C ASP A 66 18.07 1.92 14.72
N ASP A 67 17.76 1.57 13.47
CA ASP A 67 17.33 0.23 13.08
C ASP A 67 18.38 -0.83 13.42
N ILE A 68 19.63 -0.57 13.08
CA ILE A 68 20.76 -1.47 13.40
C ILE A 68 20.96 -1.60 14.91
N SER A 69 20.83 -0.52 15.65
CA SER A 69 20.91 -0.52 17.11
C SER A 69 19.79 -1.36 17.73
N TYR A 70 18.58 -1.24 17.20
CA TYR A 70 17.45 -2.06 17.62
C TYR A 70 17.70 -3.55 17.32
N LEU A 71 18.07 -3.90 16.08
CA LEU A 71 18.36 -5.29 15.69
C LEU A 71 19.50 -5.90 16.53
N ARG A 72 20.52 -5.11 16.87
CA ARG A 72 21.63 -5.50 17.75
C ARG A 72 21.14 -5.81 19.17
N SER A 73 20.19 -5.02 19.69
CA SER A 73 19.64 -5.22 21.03
C SER A 73 18.89 -6.54 21.21
N LEU A 74 18.39 -7.13 20.11
CA LEU A 74 17.70 -8.42 20.15
C LEU A 74 18.65 -9.60 20.46
N ASN A 75 19.96 -9.43 20.28
CA ASN A 75 21.00 -10.48 20.48
C ASN A 75 20.74 -11.77 19.69
N LEU A 76 20.11 -11.67 18.52
CA LEU A 76 19.77 -12.80 17.64
C LEU A 76 20.70 -12.91 16.43
N PHE A 77 21.41 -11.84 16.07
CA PHE A 77 22.12 -11.70 14.81
C PHE A 77 23.62 -11.53 15.01
N SER A 78 24.39 -12.06 14.07
CA SER A 78 25.84 -11.89 14.07
C SER A 78 26.25 -10.44 13.79
N THR A 79 27.36 -9.99 14.38
CA THR A 79 27.88 -8.63 14.14
C THR A 79 28.13 -8.37 12.66
N GLY A 80 28.74 -9.33 11.95
CA GLY A 80 29.01 -9.21 10.53
C GLY A 80 27.75 -9.03 9.67
N PHE A 81 26.65 -9.72 10.02
CA PHE A 81 25.37 -9.51 9.35
C PHE A 81 24.78 -8.11 9.60
N LEU A 82 24.86 -7.63 10.84
CA LEU A 82 24.40 -6.27 11.17
C LEU A 82 25.23 -5.20 10.45
N ASP A 83 26.54 -5.40 10.33
CA ASP A 83 27.42 -4.51 9.57
C ASP A 83 27.13 -4.57 8.06
N TYR A 84 26.73 -5.74 7.54
CA TYR A 84 26.24 -5.90 6.16
C TYR A 84 24.96 -5.09 5.95
N LEU A 85 23.95 -5.18 6.85
CA LEU A 85 22.70 -4.42 6.75
C LEU A 85 22.96 -2.90 6.80
N ALA A 86 23.84 -2.43 7.70
CA ALA A 86 24.21 -1.02 7.82
C ALA A 86 24.80 -0.42 6.52
N ASN A 87 25.45 -1.26 5.70
CA ASN A 87 26.08 -0.86 4.44
C ASN A 87 25.30 -1.35 3.20
N LEU A 88 24.11 -1.91 3.39
CA LEU A 88 23.34 -2.52 2.32
C LEU A 88 22.95 -1.47 1.27
N LYS A 89 23.24 -1.79 0.01
CA LYS A 89 22.76 -1.04 -1.15
C LYS A 89 21.85 -1.97 -1.95
N PHE A 90 20.61 -1.57 -2.09
CA PHE A 90 19.64 -2.34 -2.86
C PHE A 90 20.11 -2.49 -4.32
N SER A 91 20.21 -3.72 -4.79
CA SER A 91 20.74 -4.05 -6.12
C SER A 91 19.85 -4.99 -6.93
N CYS A 92 18.66 -5.36 -6.41
CA CYS A 92 17.77 -6.25 -7.13
C CYS A 92 17.11 -5.53 -8.31
N THR A 93 16.83 -6.31 -9.35
CA THR A 93 15.94 -5.89 -10.45
C THR A 93 14.51 -6.22 -10.10
N VAL A 94 13.62 -5.24 -10.25
CA VAL A 94 12.18 -5.42 -10.04
C VAL A 94 11.44 -5.24 -11.36
N ARG A 95 10.57 -6.20 -11.69
CA ARG A 95 9.63 -6.14 -12.81
C ARG A 95 8.22 -6.25 -12.25
N ALA A 96 7.30 -5.42 -12.71
CA ALA A 96 5.93 -5.44 -12.23
C ALA A 96 4.93 -5.10 -13.32
N ILE A 97 3.70 -5.57 -13.11
CA ILE A 97 2.55 -5.20 -13.94
C ILE A 97 2.12 -3.77 -13.57
N PRO A 98 1.80 -2.91 -14.55
CA PRO A 98 1.31 -1.56 -14.28
C PRO A 98 0.05 -1.56 -13.42
N GLU A 99 -0.07 -0.56 -12.53
CA GLU A 99 -1.26 -0.38 -11.70
C GLU A 99 -2.53 -0.20 -12.56
N GLY A 100 -3.66 -0.68 -12.07
CA GLY A 100 -4.93 -0.67 -12.77
C GLY A 100 -5.14 -1.88 -13.70
N THR A 101 -4.12 -2.70 -13.94
CA THR A 101 -4.22 -3.91 -14.76
C THR A 101 -4.92 -5.05 -14.01
N PRO A 102 -5.89 -5.76 -14.62
CA PRO A 102 -6.42 -6.99 -14.05
C PRO A 102 -5.37 -8.11 -14.12
N VAL A 103 -5.21 -8.83 -13.01
CA VAL A 103 -4.29 -9.96 -12.84
C VAL A 103 -5.09 -11.19 -12.41
N PHE A 104 -4.78 -12.35 -12.97
CA PHE A 104 -5.45 -13.60 -12.65
C PHE A 104 -4.67 -14.42 -11.62
N PRO A 105 -5.31 -15.41 -10.97
CA PRO A 105 -4.64 -16.28 -10.01
C PRO A 105 -3.36 -16.90 -10.57
N ARG A 106 -2.29 -16.88 -9.77
CA ARG A 106 -0.97 -17.44 -10.09
C ARG A 106 -0.18 -16.72 -11.20
N GLU A 107 -0.68 -15.60 -11.70
CA GLU A 107 0.11 -14.71 -12.57
C GLU A 107 1.00 -13.81 -11.71
N PRO A 108 2.31 -13.72 -12.00
CA PRO A 108 3.19 -12.82 -11.27
C PRO A 108 2.79 -11.35 -11.46
N MET A 109 2.50 -10.66 -10.37
CA MET A 109 2.24 -9.22 -10.34
C MET A 109 3.53 -8.40 -10.25
N LEU A 110 4.49 -8.95 -9.53
CA LEU A 110 5.81 -8.36 -9.33
C LEU A 110 6.82 -9.51 -9.19
N THR A 111 7.95 -9.36 -9.87
CA THR A 111 9.09 -10.27 -9.80
C THR A 111 10.30 -9.50 -9.29
N VAL A 112 10.97 -10.00 -8.26
CA VAL A 112 12.25 -9.50 -7.76
C VAL A 112 13.35 -10.49 -8.12
N LYS A 113 14.41 -10.01 -8.77
CA LYS A 113 15.59 -10.81 -9.09
C LYS A 113 16.85 -10.13 -8.55
N GLY A 114 17.67 -10.84 -7.78
CA GLY A 114 18.93 -10.34 -7.25
C GLY A 114 19.51 -11.24 -6.16
N PRO A 115 20.42 -10.72 -5.33
CA PRO A 115 20.98 -11.47 -4.22
C PRO A 115 19.88 -12.02 -3.30
N LEU A 116 19.92 -13.32 -3.01
CA LEU A 116 18.90 -14.03 -2.23
C LEU A 116 18.59 -13.32 -0.91
N LEU A 117 19.61 -12.87 -0.20
CA LEU A 117 19.45 -12.15 1.07
C LEU A 117 18.62 -10.88 0.90
N GLN A 118 18.88 -10.09 -0.14
CA GLN A 118 18.10 -8.87 -0.41
C GLN A 118 16.68 -9.19 -0.84
N CYS A 119 16.47 -10.20 -1.69
CA CYS A 119 15.13 -10.63 -2.10
C CYS A 119 14.28 -11.05 -0.89
N GLN A 120 14.88 -11.78 0.09
CA GLN A 120 14.18 -12.23 1.29
C GLN A 120 13.68 -11.08 2.15
N LEU A 121 14.49 -10.04 2.35
CA LEU A 121 14.14 -8.89 3.21
C LEU A 121 12.99 -8.02 2.67
N LEU A 122 12.53 -8.28 1.46
CA LEU A 122 11.42 -7.54 0.84
C LEU A 122 10.05 -8.20 1.00
N GLU A 123 9.99 -9.45 1.44
CA GLU A 123 8.78 -10.28 1.36
C GLU A 123 7.59 -9.61 2.04
N THR A 124 7.62 -9.44 3.36
CA THR A 124 6.49 -8.90 4.12
C THR A 124 6.11 -7.50 3.67
N PHE A 125 7.07 -6.62 3.49
CA PHE A 125 6.87 -5.25 3.07
C PHE A 125 6.15 -5.16 1.72
N VAL A 126 6.66 -5.85 0.69
CA VAL A 126 6.07 -5.83 -0.66
C VAL A 126 4.67 -6.45 -0.65
N LEU A 127 4.52 -7.60 0.03
CA LEU A 127 3.23 -8.28 0.14
C LEU A 127 2.19 -7.43 0.87
N ASN A 128 2.55 -6.77 1.95
CA ASN A 128 1.65 -5.91 2.72
C ASN A 128 1.07 -4.78 1.85
N ILE A 129 1.94 -4.04 1.14
CA ILE A 129 1.54 -2.91 0.29
C ILE A 129 0.67 -3.38 -0.88
N LEU A 130 1.14 -4.36 -1.66
CA LEU A 130 0.44 -4.82 -2.85
C LEU A 130 -0.90 -5.47 -2.49
N ASN A 131 -0.94 -6.27 -1.42
CA ASN A 131 -2.15 -6.93 -0.97
C ASN A 131 -3.23 -5.91 -0.56
N HIS A 132 -2.89 -4.98 0.35
CA HIS A 132 -3.85 -3.98 0.82
C HIS A 132 -4.43 -3.14 -0.33
N GLN A 133 -3.57 -2.55 -1.15
CA GLN A 133 -4.03 -1.66 -2.21
C GLN A 133 -4.76 -2.40 -3.32
N SER A 134 -4.30 -3.59 -3.71
CA SER A 134 -4.97 -4.37 -4.76
C SER A 134 -6.33 -4.90 -4.31
N LEU A 135 -6.51 -5.27 -3.05
CA LEU A 135 -7.81 -5.68 -2.51
C LEU A 135 -8.81 -4.52 -2.56
N ILE A 136 -8.40 -3.32 -2.16
CA ILE A 136 -9.26 -2.12 -2.21
C ILE A 136 -9.58 -1.74 -3.67
N ALA A 137 -8.58 -1.70 -4.56
CA ALA A 137 -8.78 -1.41 -5.97
C ALA A 137 -9.75 -2.41 -6.63
N THR A 138 -9.60 -3.69 -6.31
CA THR A 138 -10.48 -4.76 -6.83
C THR A 138 -11.91 -4.59 -6.35
N LYS A 139 -12.12 -4.31 -5.06
CA LYS A 139 -13.44 -4.05 -4.50
C LYS A 139 -14.08 -2.83 -5.15
N SER A 140 -13.33 -1.75 -5.27
CA SER A 140 -13.78 -0.52 -5.92
C SER A 140 -14.14 -0.76 -7.38
N ARG A 141 -13.34 -1.53 -8.12
CA ARG A 141 -13.66 -1.88 -9.52
C ARG A 141 -14.99 -2.60 -9.66
N ARG A 142 -15.28 -3.54 -8.76
CA ARG A 142 -16.56 -4.26 -8.76
C ARG A 142 -17.73 -3.33 -8.48
N ILE A 143 -17.58 -2.42 -7.51
CA ILE A 143 -18.61 -1.43 -7.17
C ILE A 143 -18.83 -0.49 -8.35
N CYS A 144 -17.77 0.03 -8.97
CA CYS A 144 -17.85 0.91 -10.13
C CYS A 144 -18.48 0.21 -11.34
N ALA A 145 -18.21 -1.08 -11.55
CA ALA A 145 -18.87 -1.87 -12.59
C ALA A 145 -20.38 -1.99 -12.35
N ALA A 146 -20.78 -2.27 -11.10
CA ALA A 146 -22.19 -2.38 -10.72
C ALA A 146 -22.92 -1.02 -10.74
N ALA A 147 -22.18 0.10 -10.69
CA ALA A 147 -22.74 1.43 -10.80
C ALA A 147 -23.14 1.83 -12.24
N GLU A 148 -22.83 1.02 -13.25
CA GLU A 148 -23.26 1.21 -14.65
C GLU A 148 -22.98 2.63 -15.18
N GLY A 149 -21.76 3.11 -14.97
CA GLY A 149 -21.30 4.43 -15.43
C GLY A 149 -21.65 5.60 -14.50
N ARG A 150 -22.39 5.36 -13.40
CA ARG A 150 -22.58 6.39 -12.37
C ARG A 150 -21.31 6.62 -11.59
N ALA A 151 -21.07 7.87 -11.18
CA ALA A 151 -19.90 8.22 -10.36
C ALA A 151 -19.97 7.53 -8.99
N VAL A 152 -18.84 6.90 -8.61
CA VAL A 152 -18.65 6.30 -7.28
C VAL A 152 -17.61 7.10 -6.53
N MET A 153 -17.92 7.50 -5.30
CA MET A 153 -17.04 8.27 -4.42
C MET A 153 -16.56 7.39 -3.27
N GLU A 154 -15.27 7.47 -2.93
CA GLU A 154 -14.67 6.74 -1.82
C GLU A 154 -14.88 7.50 -0.50
N PHE A 155 -15.55 6.90 0.49
CA PHE A 155 -15.85 7.49 1.80
C PHE A 155 -15.44 6.57 2.96
N GLY A 156 -14.46 5.71 2.77
CA GLY A 156 -14.05 4.67 3.70
C GLY A 156 -13.06 5.10 4.79
N ALA A 157 -12.53 6.33 4.77
CA ALA A 157 -11.42 6.75 5.63
C ALA A 157 -11.61 6.38 7.11
N ARG A 158 -12.78 6.67 7.70
CA ARG A 158 -13.07 6.38 9.12
C ARG A 158 -13.24 4.90 9.45
N ARG A 159 -13.22 4.01 8.47
CA ARG A 159 -13.40 2.55 8.62
C ARG A 159 -12.15 1.75 8.25
N ALA A 160 -11.07 2.43 7.85
CA ALA A 160 -9.80 1.80 7.51
C ALA A 160 -9.04 1.39 8.79
N GLN A 161 -8.12 0.45 8.64
CA GLN A 161 -7.26 -0.07 9.72
C GLN A 161 -6.03 0.85 9.94
N GLY A 162 -6.27 2.10 10.25
CA GLY A 162 -5.24 3.09 10.55
C GLY A 162 -5.11 4.19 9.48
N PRO A 163 -4.36 5.27 9.80
CA PRO A 163 -4.23 6.43 8.92
C PRO A 163 -3.65 6.10 7.55
N ASP A 164 -2.56 5.34 7.50
CA ASP A 164 -1.91 4.98 6.24
C ASP A 164 -2.81 4.10 5.38
N ALA A 165 -3.48 3.11 5.97
CA ALA A 165 -4.48 2.30 5.28
C ALA A 165 -5.61 3.16 4.68
N SER A 166 -6.03 4.24 5.35
CA SER A 166 -7.05 5.15 4.82
C SER A 166 -6.54 5.98 3.64
N VAL A 167 -5.30 6.45 3.70
CA VAL A 167 -4.69 7.29 2.66
C VAL A 167 -4.40 6.49 1.40
N PHE A 168 -3.72 5.36 1.54
CA PHE A 168 -3.40 4.50 0.40
C PHE A 168 -4.62 3.73 -0.12
N GLY A 169 -5.59 3.42 0.76
CA GLY A 169 -6.87 2.84 0.36
C GLY A 169 -7.68 3.79 -0.53
N ALA A 170 -7.72 5.09 -0.23
CA ALA A 170 -8.37 6.08 -1.07
C ALA A 170 -7.72 6.17 -2.47
N ARG A 171 -6.38 6.15 -2.54
CA ARG A 171 -5.65 6.08 -3.81
C ARG A 171 -6.02 4.82 -4.60
N ALA A 172 -5.99 3.67 -3.94
CA ALA A 172 -6.32 2.39 -4.54
C ALA A 172 -7.77 2.34 -5.06
N ALA A 173 -8.71 2.96 -4.34
CA ALA A 173 -10.11 3.05 -4.78
C ALA A 173 -10.24 3.86 -6.09
N VAL A 174 -9.46 4.92 -6.26
CA VAL A 174 -9.44 5.70 -7.51
C VAL A 174 -8.81 4.87 -8.64
N ILE A 175 -7.76 4.11 -8.41
CA ILE A 175 -7.22 3.14 -9.38
C ILE A 175 -8.30 2.13 -9.80
N GLY A 176 -9.15 1.70 -8.85
CA GLY A 176 -10.29 0.81 -9.11
C GLY A 176 -11.45 1.46 -9.85
N GLY A 177 -11.44 2.79 -10.06
CA GLY A 177 -12.43 3.52 -10.85
C GLY A 177 -13.30 4.50 -10.06
N CYS A 178 -13.08 4.69 -8.74
CA CYS A 178 -13.74 5.76 -8.00
C CYS A 178 -13.31 7.13 -8.54
N THR A 179 -14.25 8.08 -8.61
CA THR A 179 -14.02 9.41 -9.20
C THR A 179 -13.43 10.42 -8.23
N SER A 180 -13.62 10.19 -6.93
CA SER A 180 -13.20 11.13 -5.87
C SER A 180 -13.12 10.44 -4.51
N THR A 181 -12.55 11.14 -3.53
CA THR A 181 -12.46 10.68 -2.13
C THR A 181 -12.86 11.79 -1.16
N SER A 182 -13.39 11.41 0.00
CA SER A 182 -13.60 12.34 1.12
C SER A 182 -12.35 12.52 1.99
N ASN A 183 -11.29 11.77 1.74
CA ASN A 183 -10.04 11.85 2.47
C ASN A 183 -9.19 13.01 1.95
N CYS A 184 -9.23 14.16 2.63
CA CYS A 184 -8.51 15.37 2.23
C CYS A 184 -6.99 15.17 2.16
N LEU A 185 -6.41 14.32 3.04
CA LEU A 185 -4.98 14.04 3.02
C LEU A 185 -4.59 13.24 1.78
N ALA A 186 -5.37 12.20 1.44
CA ALA A 186 -5.16 11.43 0.22
C ALA A 186 -5.35 12.30 -1.04
N ALA A 187 -6.39 13.11 -1.07
CA ALA A 187 -6.64 14.05 -2.18
C ALA A 187 -5.45 14.98 -2.40
N LYS A 188 -4.90 15.57 -1.32
CA LYS A 188 -3.73 16.44 -1.39
C LYS A 188 -2.46 15.67 -1.82
N LYS A 189 -2.20 14.49 -1.22
CA LYS A 189 -0.97 13.72 -1.46
C LYS A 189 -0.88 13.20 -2.90
N PHE A 190 -2.01 12.75 -3.44
CA PHE A 190 -2.05 12.07 -4.76
C PHE A 190 -2.72 12.88 -5.87
N GLY A 191 -3.08 14.14 -5.61
CA GLY A 191 -3.74 14.99 -6.61
C GLY A 191 -5.13 14.48 -7.01
N LEU A 192 -5.88 13.84 -6.07
CA LEU A 192 -7.21 13.29 -6.33
C LEU A 192 -8.28 14.37 -6.13
N GLN A 193 -9.44 14.18 -6.74
CA GLN A 193 -10.57 15.04 -6.50
C GLN A 193 -11.14 14.81 -5.09
N ALA A 194 -11.22 15.86 -4.29
CA ALA A 194 -11.90 15.83 -3.00
C ALA A 194 -13.40 16.04 -3.20
N ALA A 195 -14.23 15.21 -2.56
CA ALA A 195 -15.68 15.34 -2.53
C ALA A 195 -16.23 14.79 -1.22
N GLY A 196 -17.39 15.29 -0.79
CA GLY A 196 -17.98 14.87 0.46
C GLY A 196 -19.45 15.23 0.58
N THR A 197 -20.02 14.90 1.72
CA THR A 197 -21.39 15.23 2.10
C THR A 197 -21.42 15.88 3.49
N MET A 198 -22.56 16.41 3.87
CA MET A 198 -22.77 17.01 5.17
C MET A 198 -23.22 15.96 6.20
N ALA A 199 -22.82 16.15 7.45
CA ALA A 199 -23.27 15.32 8.57
C ALA A 199 -24.66 15.79 9.07
N HIS A 200 -25.40 14.88 9.74
CA HIS A 200 -26.69 15.22 10.37
C HIS A 200 -26.55 16.33 11.40
N SER A 201 -25.46 16.36 12.17
CA SER A 201 -25.17 17.41 13.16
C SER A 201 -25.20 18.81 12.57
N TRP A 202 -24.80 18.97 11.31
CA TRP A 202 -24.90 20.27 10.64
C TRP A 202 -26.33 20.64 10.35
N ILE A 203 -27.19 19.70 9.89
CA ILE A 203 -28.63 19.92 9.67
C ILE A 203 -29.30 20.26 10.97
N GLU A 204 -29.03 19.52 12.04
CA GLU A 204 -29.61 19.68 13.37
C GLU A 204 -29.16 20.96 14.08
N SER A 205 -28.08 21.61 13.64
CA SER A 205 -27.66 22.91 14.17
C SER A 205 -28.53 24.11 13.70
N TYR A 206 -29.39 23.90 12.71
CA TYR A 206 -30.29 24.95 12.22
C TYR A 206 -31.64 24.85 12.89
N PRO A 207 -32.30 26.02 13.20
CA PRO A 207 -33.56 26.03 13.92
C PRO A 207 -34.75 25.47 13.10
N ASP A 208 -34.61 25.41 11.77
CA ASP A 208 -35.64 24.89 10.88
C ASP A 208 -35.06 24.36 9.56
N ALA A 209 -35.84 23.50 8.88
CA ALA A 209 -35.43 22.85 7.62
C ALA A 209 -35.33 23.82 6.42
N VAL A 210 -35.96 24.97 6.50
CA VAL A 210 -35.97 25.98 5.42
C VAL A 210 -34.61 26.68 5.37
N SER A 211 -34.09 27.09 6.54
CA SER A 211 -32.75 27.68 6.68
C SER A 211 -31.68 26.77 6.13
N TYR A 212 -31.70 25.45 6.42
CA TYR A 212 -30.80 24.48 5.87
C TYR A 212 -30.90 24.33 4.35
N THR A 213 -32.12 24.23 3.83
CA THR A 213 -32.37 24.05 2.39
C THR A 213 -31.88 25.27 1.58
N HIS A 214 -32.02 26.47 2.11
CA HIS A 214 -31.55 27.68 1.47
C HIS A 214 -30.03 27.74 1.35
N LEU A 215 -29.30 27.36 2.38
CA LEU A 215 -27.83 27.27 2.37
C LEU A 215 -27.33 26.20 1.38
N ARG A 216 -27.95 25.02 1.35
CA ARG A 216 -27.59 23.95 0.42
C ARG A 216 -27.81 24.37 -1.04
N ALA A 217 -28.85 25.11 -1.35
CA ALA A 217 -29.09 25.62 -2.70
C ALA A 217 -28.02 26.61 -3.18
N HIS A 218 -27.38 27.35 -2.28
CA HIS A 218 -26.25 28.22 -2.59
C HIS A 218 -24.94 27.50 -2.84
N GLU A 219 -24.67 26.35 -2.19
CA GLU A 219 -23.48 25.55 -2.40
C GLU A 219 -23.53 24.78 -3.72
N THR A 220 -24.68 24.22 -4.09
CA THR A 220 -24.83 23.49 -5.37
C THR A 220 -24.72 24.38 -6.62
N ARG A 221 -24.77 25.69 -6.47
CA ARG A 221 -24.56 26.66 -7.58
C ARG A 221 -23.09 27.05 -7.78
N ARG A 222 -22.16 26.57 -6.95
CA ARG A 222 -20.72 26.89 -7.02
C ARG A 222 -19.86 25.76 -7.58
N HIS A 223 -20.45 24.65 -8.00
CA HIS A 223 -19.77 23.50 -8.62
C HIS A 223 -20.34 23.19 -10.00
#